data_b4f3f30fb9e25db9c897f4b7ac524a2b
#
_entry.id   b4f3f30fb9e25db9c897f4b7ac524a2b
#
_cell.length_a   1.000
_cell.length_b   1.000
_cell.length_c   1.000
_cell.angle_alpha   90.00
_cell.angle_beta   90.00
_cell.angle_gamma   90.00
#
_symmetry.space_group_name_H-M   'P 1'
#
loop_
_entity.id
_entity.type
_entity.pdbx_description
1 polymer ?
#
loop_
_entity_poly.entity_id
_entity_poly.type
_entity_poly.pdbx_seq_one_letter_code
_entity_poly.pdbx_strand_id
1 'polypeptide(L)'
;MKSGFWQIQIDEKDRYKTVFTVPFGHYEWNVMPFSLKNAPSEFQNIMNDIFTPFTDFSIVYIDDVLIFSKSIDDHWKHLDIFVKVIKQNGLVVLATKINLFQDKIQFLGHNIYKGTLSPINRAIQFADKFPDEIKDKNQLQRFLDSLNYVSDYFQGLRKICRPLYKRLEKNPPPWKDKHTMIIRQIKKYVKQLPCIVIPSSNTFKIVETDASNIGYGEILK
;
A
#
# COMPACT_ATOMS: atom_id res chain seq x y z
N MET A 1 -4.19 -3.35 -13.75
CA MET A 1 -4.43 -4.50 -14.67
C MET A 1 -5.93 -4.81 -14.80
N LYS A 2 -6.35 -5.49 -15.88
CA LYS A 2 -7.73 -5.99 -16.04
C LYS A 2 -7.86 -7.34 -15.35
N SER A 3 -8.54 -7.41 -14.20
CA SER A 3 -8.73 -8.66 -13.45
C SER A 3 -7.41 -9.43 -13.23
N GLY A 4 -6.40 -8.77 -12.68
CA GLY A 4 -5.01 -9.21 -12.67
C GLY A 4 -4.80 -10.69 -12.36
N PHE A 5 -5.34 -11.19 -11.26
CA PHE A 5 -5.18 -12.61 -10.86
C PHE A 5 -5.72 -13.60 -11.92
N TRP A 6 -6.81 -13.27 -12.59
CA TRP A 6 -7.40 -14.15 -13.62
C TRP A 6 -6.59 -14.22 -14.92
N GLN A 7 -5.53 -13.44 -15.06
CA GLN A 7 -4.60 -13.53 -16.18
C GLN A 7 -3.52 -14.59 -15.95
N ILE A 8 -3.41 -15.09 -14.70
CA ILE A 8 -2.40 -16.09 -14.34
C ILE A 8 -3.05 -17.48 -14.35
N GLN A 9 -2.48 -18.39 -15.14
CA GLN A 9 -2.91 -19.78 -15.18
C GLN A 9 -2.38 -20.54 -13.97
N ILE A 10 -3.19 -21.48 -13.47
CA ILE A 10 -2.77 -22.43 -12.44
C ILE A 10 -2.20 -23.67 -13.16
N ASP A 11 -1.02 -24.11 -12.70
CA ASP A 11 -0.42 -25.36 -13.15
C ASP A 11 -1.44 -26.52 -12.97
N GLU A 12 -1.58 -27.37 -13.96
CA GLU A 12 -2.57 -28.47 -13.97
C GLU A 12 -2.49 -29.34 -12.73
N LYS A 13 -1.27 -29.63 -12.29
CA LYS A 13 -1.01 -30.43 -11.07
C LYS A 13 -1.51 -29.78 -9.77
N ASP A 14 -1.80 -28.45 -9.78
CA ASP A 14 -2.19 -27.69 -8.60
C ASP A 14 -3.67 -27.26 -8.63
N ARG A 15 -4.39 -27.46 -9.75
CA ARG A 15 -5.80 -27.04 -9.91
C ARG A 15 -6.71 -27.67 -8.87
N TYR A 16 -6.49 -28.96 -8.52
CA TYR A 16 -7.28 -29.68 -7.53
C TYR A 16 -7.30 -28.99 -6.15
N LYS A 17 -6.29 -28.17 -5.82
CA LYS A 17 -6.23 -27.39 -4.57
C LYS A 17 -7.26 -26.27 -4.53
N THR A 18 -7.85 -25.92 -5.66
CA THR A 18 -8.82 -24.84 -5.82
C THR A 18 -10.26 -25.34 -5.99
N VAL A 19 -10.49 -26.63 -5.76
CA VAL A 19 -11.80 -27.26 -5.91
C VAL A 19 -12.85 -26.58 -5.04
N PHE A 20 -14.00 -26.31 -5.62
CA PHE A 20 -15.20 -25.85 -4.94
C PHE A 20 -16.41 -26.69 -5.35
N THR A 21 -17.37 -26.80 -4.43
CA THR A 21 -18.57 -27.62 -4.60
C THR A 21 -19.76 -26.73 -4.85
N VAL A 22 -20.55 -27.09 -5.85
CA VAL A 22 -21.86 -26.52 -6.14
C VAL A 22 -22.91 -27.64 -6.21
N PRO A 23 -24.24 -27.34 -6.20
CA PRO A 23 -25.28 -28.38 -6.19
C PRO A 23 -25.20 -29.42 -7.33
N PHE A 24 -24.56 -29.07 -8.43
CA PHE A 24 -24.44 -29.90 -9.64
C PHE A 24 -23.03 -30.44 -9.89
N GLY A 25 -22.08 -30.36 -8.93
CA GLY A 25 -20.78 -31.00 -9.04
C GLY A 25 -19.64 -30.29 -8.36
N HIS A 26 -18.45 -30.80 -8.63
CA HIS A 26 -17.19 -30.24 -8.17
C HIS A 26 -16.48 -29.58 -9.34
N TYR A 27 -15.91 -28.41 -9.13
CA TYR A 27 -15.20 -27.63 -10.13
C TYR A 27 -13.88 -27.12 -9.57
N GLU A 28 -12.91 -26.89 -10.42
CA GLU A 28 -11.61 -26.31 -10.09
C GLU A 28 -11.31 -25.10 -10.98
N TRP A 29 -10.41 -24.26 -10.53
CA TRP A 29 -10.02 -23.08 -11.28
C TRP A 29 -8.84 -23.37 -12.20
N ASN A 30 -8.96 -22.97 -13.47
CA ASN A 30 -7.86 -22.97 -14.44
C ASN A 30 -6.96 -21.74 -14.29
N VAL A 31 -7.49 -20.67 -13.70
CA VAL A 31 -6.80 -19.39 -13.47
C VAL A 31 -6.86 -19.06 -11.99
N MET A 32 -5.96 -18.22 -11.51
CA MET A 32 -5.85 -17.84 -10.11
C MET A 32 -7.11 -17.09 -9.64
N PRO A 33 -7.96 -17.68 -8.77
CA PRO A 33 -9.16 -17.02 -8.27
C PRO A 33 -8.81 -15.99 -7.19
N PHE A 34 -9.74 -15.05 -6.98
CA PHE A 34 -9.70 -14.19 -5.81
C PHE A 34 -9.81 -15.02 -4.53
N SER A 35 -9.28 -14.49 -3.43
CA SER A 35 -9.36 -15.07 -2.08
C SER A 35 -8.39 -16.23 -1.79
N LEU A 36 -7.55 -16.66 -2.69
CA LEU A 36 -6.42 -17.51 -2.32
C LEU A 36 -5.42 -16.70 -1.47
N LYS A 37 -5.04 -17.27 -0.33
CA LYS A 37 -4.15 -16.58 0.63
C LYS A 37 -2.84 -16.10 0.00
N ASN A 38 -2.26 -16.89 -0.89
CA ASN A 38 -0.97 -16.62 -1.52
C ASN A 38 -1.09 -15.90 -2.88
N ALA A 39 -2.29 -15.72 -3.42
CA ALA A 39 -2.47 -15.09 -4.74
C ALA A 39 -1.80 -13.71 -4.87
N PRO A 40 -1.89 -12.79 -3.89
CA PRO A 40 -1.20 -11.50 -4.00
C PRO A 40 0.31 -11.64 -4.07
N SER A 41 0.91 -12.55 -3.30
CA SER A 41 2.37 -12.77 -3.29
C SER A 41 2.85 -13.38 -4.59
N GLU A 42 2.16 -14.40 -5.10
CA GLU A 42 2.50 -15.04 -6.37
C GLU A 42 2.35 -14.06 -7.55
N PHE A 43 1.28 -13.28 -7.56
CA PHE A 43 1.10 -12.26 -8.58
C PHE A 43 2.19 -11.20 -8.53
N GLN A 44 2.57 -10.75 -7.32
CA GLN A 44 3.66 -9.79 -7.14
C GLN A 44 5.01 -10.36 -7.63
N ASN A 45 5.30 -11.63 -7.37
CA ASN A 45 6.52 -12.29 -7.84
C ASN A 45 6.57 -12.29 -9.39
N ILE A 46 5.49 -12.69 -10.05
CA ILE A 46 5.38 -12.67 -11.51
C ILE A 46 5.59 -11.26 -12.06
N MET A 47 4.95 -10.27 -11.44
CA MET A 47 5.09 -8.88 -11.85
C MET A 47 6.52 -8.35 -11.62
N ASN A 48 7.17 -8.77 -10.54
CA ASN A 48 8.58 -8.44 -10.29
C ASN A 48 9.48 -9.06 -11.36
N ASP A 49 9.30 -10.33 -11.69
CA ASP A 49 10.10 -11.00 -12.73
C ASP A 49 9.99 -10.28 -14.08
N ILE A 50 8.79 -9.82 -14.43
CA ILE A 50 8.55 -9.08 -15.67
C ILE A 50 9.16 -7.67 -15.65
N PHE A 51 9.03 -6.95 -14.53
CA PHE A 51 9.34 -5.52 -14.47
C PHE A 51 10.68 -5.18 -13.79
N THR A 52 11.36 -6.12 -13.15
CA THR A 52 12.69 -5.88 -12.53
C THR A 52 13.71 -5.26 -13.52
N PRO A 53 13.75 -5.63 -14.82
CA PRO A 53 14.66 -4.98 -15.76
C PRO A 53 14.36 -3.49 -16.02
N PHE A 54 13.21 -2.98 -15.56
CA PHE A 54 12.69 -1.65 -15.86
C PHE A 54 12.50 -0.78 -14.62
N THR A 55 13.15 -1.12 -13.50
CA THR A 55 13.04 -0.40 -12.23
C THR A 55 13.52 1.05 -12.28
N ASP A 56 14.33 1.42 -13.27
CA ASP A 56 14.78 2.79 -13.49
C ASP A 56 13.65 3.76 -13.83
N PHE A 57 12.53 3.26 -14.36
CA PHE A 57 11.39 4.08 -14.75
C PHE A 57 10.03 3.47 -14.39
N SER A 58 9.99 2.32 -13.73
CA SER A 58 8.73 1.66 -13.33
C SER A 58 8.75 1.16 -11.90
N ILE A 59 7.62 1.28 -11.24
CA ILE A 59 7.34 0.67 -9.93
C ILE A 59 6.07 -0.14 -10.07
N VAL A 60 6.11 -1.37 -9.57
CA VAL A 60 4.98 -2.30 -9.63
C VAL A 60 4.57 -2.74 -8.23
N TYR A 61 3.29 -2.68 -7.98
CA TYR A 61 2.70 -3.19 -6.76
C TYR A 61 1.36 -3.86 -7.07
N ILE A 62 1.37 -5.18 -7.05
CA ILE A 62 0.22 -6.03 -7.43
C ILE A 62 -0.33 -5.58 -8.80
N ASP A 63 -1.56 -5.07 -8.86
CA ASP A 63 -2.26 -4.63 -10.07
C ASP A 63 -1.85 -3.25 -10.57
N ASP A 64 -1.19 -2.45 -9.74
CA ASP A 64 -0.84 -1.07 -10.03
C ASP A 64 0.59 -0.98 -10.57
N VAL A 65 0.74 -0.32 -11.71
CA VAL A 65 2.03 -0.03 -12.33
C VAL A 65 2.16 1.47 -12.49
N LEU A 66 3.22 2.02 -11.94
CA LEU A 66 3.60 3.42 -12.08
C LEU A 66 4.78 3.55 -13.04
N ILE A 67 4.61 4.32 -14.10
CA ILE A 67 5.68 4.72 -15.03
C ILE A 67 6.04 6.16 -14.76
N PHE A 68 7.31 6.44 -14.54
CA PHE A 68 7.81 7.79 -14.27
C PHE A 68 8.96 8.16 -15.19
N SER A 69 9.15 9.45 -15.45
CA SER A 69 10.17 9.94 -16.37
C SER A 69 10.55 11.38 -16.01
N LYS A 70 11.74 11.81 -16.43
CA LYS A 70 12.23 13.16 -16.20
C LYS A 70 11.76 14.17 -17.27
N SER A 71 11.42 13.68 -18.46
CA SER A 71 10.92 14.49 -19.57
C SER A 71 9.73 13.80 -20.26
N ILE A 72 8.99 14.57 -21.04
CA ILE A 72 7.86 14.06 -21.86
C ILE A 72 8.39 13.09 -22.92
N ASP A 73 9.50 13.41 -23.56
CA ASP A 73 10.10 12.57 -24.61
C ASP A 73 10.56 11.22 -24.06
N ASP A 74 11.17 11.20 -22.86
CA ASP A 74 11.52 9.95 -22.19
C ASP A 74 10.28 9.20 -21.75
N HIS A 75 9.22 9.92 -21.36
CA HIS A 75 7.96 9.26 -20.97
C HIS A 75 7.33 8.51 -22.14
N TRP A 76 7.35 9.07 -23.33
CA TRP A 76 6.90 8.35 -24.54
C TRP A 76 7.70 7.08 -24.80
N LYS A 77 9.03 7.13 -24.67
CA LYS A 77 9.88 5.94 -24.82
C LYS A 77 9.57 4.87 -23.78
N HIS A 78 9.41 5.28 -22.51
CA HIS A 78 9.08 4.36 -21.43
C HIS A 78 7.69 3.73 -21.58
N LEU A 79 6.71 4.49 -22.08
CA LEU A 79 5.38 3.95 -22.39
C LEU A 79 5.44 2.94 -23.56
N ASP A 80 6.24 3.19 -24.59
CA ASP A 80 6.43 2.23 -25.71
C ASP A 80 7.07 0.92 -25.21
N ILE A 81 8.11 1.02 -24.37
CA ILE A 81 8.70 -0.16 -23.70
C ILE A 81 7.66 -0.89 -22.86
N PHE A 82 6.91 -0.18 -22.03
CA PHE A 82 5.86 -0.76 -21.22
C PHE A 82 4.82 -1.53 -22.06
N VAL A 83 4.34 -0.95 -23.16
CA VAL A 83 3.38 -1.60 -24.04
C VAL A 83 3.97 -2.86 -24.68
N LYS A 84 5.25 -2.84 -25.07
CA LYS A 84 5.94 -4.03 -25.59
C LYS A 84 6.03 -5.13 -24.54
N VAL A 85 6.43 -4.79 -23.30
CA VAL A 85 6.52 -5.73 -22.18
C VAL A 85 5.16 -6.36 -21.87
N ILE A 86 4.11 -5.55 -21.79
CA ILE A 86 2.74 -6.03 -21.57
C ILE A 86 2.32 -7.03 -22.65
N LYS A 87 2.54 -6.70 -23.93
CA LYS A 87 2.18 -7.57 -25.05
C LYS A 87 2.99 -8.89 -25.07
N GLN A 88 4.29 -8.81 -24.80
CA GLN A 88 5.17 -9.99 -24.78
C GLN A 88 4.80 -10.99 -23.68
N ASN A 89 4.31 -10.49 -22.55
CA ASN A 89 3.90 -11.32 -21.42
C ASN A 89 2.39 -11.63 -21.39
N GLY A 90 1.64 -11.28 -22.43
CA GLY A 90 0.21 -11.54 -22.52
C GLY A 90 -0.65 -10.82 -21.48
N LEU A 91 -0.10 -9.77 -20.86
CA LEU A 91 -0.81 -9.00 -19.83
C LEU A 91 -1.81 -8.03 -20.47
N VAL A 92 -2.97 -7.88 -19.84
CA VAL A 92 -4.05 -7.00 -20.31
C VAL A 92 -4.25 -5.86 -19.31
N VAL A 93 -4.20 -4.64 -19.81
CA VAL A 93 -4.53 -3.43 -19.04
C VAL A 93 -5.92 -2.92 -19.42
N LEU A 94 -6.60 -2.30 -18.46
CA LEU A 94 -7.92 -1.71 -18.68
C LEU A 94 -7.76 -0.23 -19.05
N ALA A 95 -8.13 0.15 -20.25
CA ALA A 95 -7.99 1.52 -20.76
C ALA A 95 -8.62 2.58 -19.84
N THR A 96 -9.76 2.27 -19.23
CA THR A 96 -10.46 3.17 -18.28
C THR A 96 -9.72 3.41 -16.97
N LYS A 97 -8.68 2.62 -16.66
CA LYS A 97 -7.84 2.76 -15.46
C LYS A 97 -6.46 3.34 -15.74
N ILE A 98 -6.22 3.74 -16.98
CA ILE A 98 -4.94 4.34 -17.38
C ILE A 98 -5.04 5.86 -17.22
N ASN A 99 -4.11 6.42 -16.45
CA ASN A 99 -3.93 7.86 -16.31
C ASN A 99 -2.55 8.22 -16.87
N LEU A 100 -2.52 8.95 -17.98
CA LEU A 100 -1.29 9.33 -18.66
C LEU A 100 -0.97 10.81 -18.43
N PHE A 101 0.33 11.13 -18.47
CA PHE A 101 0.86 12.51 -18.43
C PHE A 101 0.35 13.33 -17.24
N GLN A 102 0.29 12.67 -16.06
CA GLN A 102 -0.10 13.33 -14.82
C GLN A 102 1.16 13.76 -14.06
N ASP A 103 1.24 15.00 -13.66
CA ASP A 103 2.27 15.55 -12.77
C ASP A 103 1.93 15.38 -11.29
N LYS A 104 0.65 15.05 -10.99
CA LYS A 104 0.16 14.69 -9.68
C LYS A 104 -0.60 13.37 -9.75
N ILE A 105 -0.16 12.37 -9.02
CA ILE A 105 -0.77 11.04 -9.02
C ILE A 105 -1.08 10.57 -7.59
N GLN A 106 -2.01 9.64 -7.50
CA GLN A 106 -2.27 8.89 -6.29
C GLN A 106 -1.76 7.46 -6.47
N PHE A 107 -0.81 7.05 -5.61
CA PHE A 107 -0.21 5.71 -5.65
C PHE A 107 0.01 5.19 -4.24
N LEU A 108 -0.40 3.96 -3.96
CA LEU A 108 -0.28 3.26 -2.67
C LEU A 108 -0.74 4.07 -1.45
N GLY A 109 -1.81 4.85 -1.60
CA GLY A 109 -2.35 5.66 -0.50
C GLY A 109 -1.66 7.00 -0.27
N HIS A 110 -0.75 7.39 -1.15
CA HIS A 110 -0.05 8.68 -1.13
C HIS A 110 -0.36 9.49 -2.37
N ASN A 111 -0.40 10.82 -2.23
CA ASN A 111 -0.34 11.72 -3.36
C ASN A 111 1.13 12.03 -3.64
N ILE A 112 1.58 11.84 -4.87
CA ILE A 112 2.92 12.15 -5.34
C ILE A 112 2.84 13.37 -6.24
N TYR A 113 3.63 14.40 -5.92
CA TYR A 113 3.69 15.63 -6.71
C TYR A 113 5.08 16.26 -6.58
N LYS A 114 5.74 16.49 -7.71
CA LYS A 114 7.05 17.17 -7.79
C LYS A 114 8.06 16.71 -6.73
N GLY A 115 8.26 15.41 -6.60
CA GLY A 115 9.21 14.83 -5.64
C GLY A 115 8.79 14.88 -4.18
N THR A 116 7.51 15.16 -3.92
CA THR A 116 6.94 15.12 -2.56
C THR A 116 5.84 14.09 -2.44
N LEU A 117 5.75 13.50 -1.25
CA LEU A 117 4.67 12.60 -0.84
C LEU A 117 3.77 13.32 0.16
N SER A 118 2.48 13.23 0.01
CA SER A 118 1.50 13.68 0.99
C SER A 118 0.40 12.63 1.18
N PRO A 119 -0.22 12.54 2.36
CA PRO A 119 -1.30 11.60 2.58
C PRO A 119 -2.52 11.97 1.75
N ILE A 120 -3.32 10.97 1.38
CA ILE A 120 -4.58 11.21 0.68
C ILE A 120 -5.62 11.82 1.65
N ASN A 121 -6.50 12.67 1.12
CA ASN A 121 -7.54 13.32 1.93
C ASN A 121 -8.42 12.33 2.69
N ARG A 122 -8.67 11.13 2.14
CA ARG A 122 -9.45 10.09 2.80
C ARG A 122 -8.80 9.63 4.11
N ALA A 123 -7.47 9.53 4.17
CA ALA A 123 -6.73 9.15 5.37
C ALA A 123 -6.82 10.25 6.45
N ILE A 124 -6.78 11.52 6.03
CA ILE A 124 -6.92 12.67 6.94
C ILE A 124 -8.36 12.75 7.51
N GLN A 125 -9.37 12.66 6.64
CA GLN A 125 -10.78 12.76 7.03
C GLN A 125 -11.26 11.58 7.87
N PHE A 126 -10.58 10.43 7.82
CA PHE A 126 -10.98 9.26 8.56
C PHE A 126 -10.89 9.48 10.08
N ALA A 127 -9.88 10.22 10.54
CA ALA A 127 -9.72 10.54 11.97
C ALA A 127 -10.91 11.37 12.53
N ASP A 128 -11.51 12.22 11.69
CA ASP A 128 -12.66 13.05 12.11
C ASP A 128 -13.97 12.25 12.29
N LYS A 129 -14.04 11.04 11.71
CA LYS A 129 -15.24 10.18 11.84
C LYS A 129 -15.40 9.55 13.24
N PHE A 130 -14.36 9.58 14.05
CA PHE A 130 -14.40 9.04 15.40
C PHE A 130 -14.79 10.14 16.41
N PRO A 131 -15.53 9.79 17.48
CA PRO A 131 -15.76 10.72 18.60
C PRO A 131 -14.43 11.04 19.30
N ASP A 132 -14.43 12.10 20.11
CA ASP A 132 -13.25 12.45 20.92
C ASP A 132 -13.09 11.52 22.13
N GLU A 133 -14.17 10.93 22.60
CA GLU A 133 -14.19 9.94 23.65
C GLU A 133 -14.54 8.57 23.06
N ILE A 134 -13.57 7.66 23.02
CA ILE A 134 -13.72 6.34 22.42
C ILE A 134 -13.60 5.27 23.51
N LYS A 135 -14.70 4.98 24.19
CA LYS A 135 -14.73 3.97 25.26
C LYS A 135 -14.76 2.54 24.74
N ASP A 136 -15.39 2.32 23.57
CA ASP A 136 -15.47 1.02 22.94
C ASP A 136 -14.11 0.58 22.41
N LYS A 137 -13.73 -0.67 22.75
CA LYS A 137 -12.42 -1.25 22.41
C LYS A 137 -12.23 -1.43 20.92
N ASN A 138 -13.27 -1.89 20.22
CA ASN A 138 -13.18 -2.14 18.78
C ASN A 138 -13.11 -0.82 18.00
N GLN A 139 -13.87 0.19 18.46
CA GLN A 139 -13.82 1.51 17.87
C GLN A 139 -12.44 2.18 18.09
N LEU A 140 -11.85 2.01 19.28
CA LEU A 140 -10.50 2.50 19.58
C LEU A 140 -9.45 1.79 18.72
N GLN A 141 -9.55 0.47 18.55
CA GLN A 141 -8.67 -0.28 17.66
C GLN A 141 -8.74 0.27 16.23
N ARG A 142 -9.94 0.44 15.68
CA ARG A 142 -10.15 1.01 14.34
C ARG A 142 -9.57 2.42 14.20
N PHE A 143 -9.71 3.25 15.23
CA PHE A 143 -9.10 4.57 15.25
C PHE A 143 -7.58 4.48 15.15
N LEU A 144 -6.95 3.66 16.00
CA LEU A 144 -5.50 3.48 16.03
C LEU A 144 -4.98 2.84 14.73
N ASP A 145 -5.70 1.87 14.18
CA ASP A 145 -5.35 1.24 12.90
C ASP A 145 -5.40 2.26 11.74
N SER A 146 -6.37 3.17 11.78
CA SER A 146 -6.47 4.23 10.77
C SER A 146 -5.27 5.18 10.76
N LEU A 147 -4.60 5.34 11.89
CA LEU A 147 -3.43 6.20 12.01
C LEU A 147 -2.19 5.60 11.33
N ASN A 148 -2.17 4.30 11.02
CA ASN A 148 -1.08 3.69 10.27
C ASN A 148 -0.91 4.33 8.88
N TYR A 149 -1.99 4.77 8.24
CA TYR A 149 -1.94 5.44 6.94
C TYR A 149 -1.25 6.82 6.96
N VAL A 150 -1.09 7.40 8.13
CA VAL A 150 -0.46 8.71 8.33
C VAL A 150 0.79 8.65 9.20
N SER A 151 1.18 7.46 9.65
CA SER A 151 2.28 7.25 10.60
C SER A 151 3.60 7.81 10.07
N ASP A 152 3.88 7.66 8.78
CA ASP A 152 5.11 8.12 8.13
C ASP A 152 5.23 9.65 8.12
N TYR A 153 4.11 10.34 8.15
CA TYR A 153 4.01 11.80 8.17
C TYR A 153 3.97 12.39 9.59
N PHE A 154 3.81 11.55 10.60
CA PHE A 154 3.60 11.98 11.98
C PHE A 154 4.72 11.47 12.89
N GLN A 155 5.78 12.25 13.02
CA GLN A 155 6.90 11.88 13.89
C GLN A 155 6.46 11.74 15.36
N GLY A 156 6.80 10.62 15.97
CA GLY A 156 6.49 10.34 17.37
C GLY A 156 5.06 9.91 17.66
N LEU A 157 4.22 9.66 16.65
CA LEU A 157 2.83 9.22 16.80
C LEU A 157 2.66 8.06 17.79
N ARG A 158 3.51 7.03 17.69
CA ARG A 158 3.46 5.85 18.59
C ARG A 158 3.65 6.22 20.06
N LYS A 159 4.53 7.19 20.36
CA LYS A 159 4.74 7.66 21.75
C LYS A 159 3.49 8.35 22.28
N ILE A 160 2.87 9.21 21.47
CA ILE A 160 1.63 9.92 21.81
C ILE A 160 0.48 8.93 22.02
N CYS A 161 0.35 7.91 21.17
CA CYS A 161 -0.70 6.90 21.23
C CYS A 161 -0.50 5.85 22.34
N ARG A 162 0.66 5.78 22.99
CA ARG A 162 0.94 4.76 24.02
C ARG A 162 -0.14 4.63 25.10
N PRO A 163 -0.72 5.71 25.66
CA PRO A 163 -1.80 5.59 26.63
C PRO A 163 -3.09 4.99 26.04
N LEU A 164 -3.35 5.19 24.74
CA LEU A 164 -4.49 4.63 24.05
C LEU A 164 -4.31 3.14 23.78
N TYR A 165 -3.10 2.70 23.40
CA TYR A 165 -2.79 1.27 23.24
C TYR A 165 -2.98 0.48 24.53
N LYS A 166 -2.64 1.06 25.71
CA LYS A 166 -2.92 0.45 27.01
C LYS A 166 -4.40 0.19 27.26
N ARG A 167 -5.29 0.93 26.60
CA ARG A 167 -6.74 0.71 26.65
C ARG A 167 -7.20 -0.54 25.89
N LEU A 168 -6.34 -1.11 25.05
CA LEU A 168 -6.61 -2.35 24.30
C LEU A 168 -6.17 -3.61 25.05
N GLU A 169 -5.46 -3.48 26.15
CA GLU A 169 -5.02 -4.60 27.00
C GLU A 169 -6.21 -5.37 27.60
N LYS A 170 -5.94 -6.53 28.21
CA LYS A 170 -6.96 -7.38 28.82
C LYS A 170 -7.69 -6.68 29.99
N ASN A 171 -6.94 -5.95 30.83
CA ASN A 171 -7.46 -5.18 31.96
C ASN A 171 -7.15 -3.69 31.74
N PRO A 172 -7.92 -2.99 30.94
CA PRO A 172 -7.61 -1.63 30.57
C PRO A 172 -7.86 -0.65 31.72
N PRO A 173 -6.99 0.34 31.94
CA PRO A 173 -7.26 1.41 32.89
C PRO A 173 -8.54 2.17 32.49
N PRO A 174 -9.27 2.82 33.40
CA PRO A 174 -10.47 3.58 33.06
C PRO A 174 -10.15 4.71 32.08
N TRP A 175 -11.13 5.09 31.25
CA TRP A 175 -11.02 6.27 30.41
C TRP A 175 -10.90 7.53 31.27
N LYS A 176 -9.96 8.39 30.93
CA LYS A 176 -9.70 9.67 31.62
C LYS A 176 -9.61 10.79 30.57
N ASP A 177 -9.79 12.03 31.00
CA ASP A 177 -9.70 13.22 30.14
C ASP A 177 -8.41 13.28 29.30
N LYS A 178 -7.29 12.79 29.86
CA LYS A 178 -6.04 12.69 29.12
C LYS A 178 -6.16 11.90 27.82
N HIS A 179 -6.99 10.85 27.76
CA HIS A 179 -7.18 10.04 26.54
C HIS A 179 -7.96 10.85 25.51
N THR A 180 -8.98 11.57 25.93
CA THR A 180 -9.76 12.50 25.10
C THR A 180 -8.86 13.61 24.54
N MET A 181 -8.00 14.19 25.37
CA MET A 181 -7.05 15.22 24.93
C MET A 181 -6.07 14.68 23.88
N ILE A 182 -5.55 13.46 24.05
CA ILE A 182 -4.67 12.83 23.08
C ILE A 182 -5.39 12.66 21.74
N ILE A 183 -6.65 12.19 21.71
CA ILE A 183 -7.41 12.03 20.46
C ILE A 183 -7.62 13.39 19.78
N ARG A 184 -7.99 14.43 20.50
CA ARG A 184 -8.13 15.79 19.96
C ARG A 184 -6.82 16.31 19.40
N GLN A 185 -5.71 16.10 20.09
CA GLN A 185 -4.38 16.50 19.64
C GLN A 185 -4.01 15.77 18.34
N ILE A 186 -4.23 14.45 18.26
CA ILE A 186 -3.97 13.67 17.05
C ILE A 186 -4.82 14.18 15.88
N LYS A 187 -6.13 14.36 16.07
CA LYS A 187 -7.03 14.88 15.04
C LYS A 187 -6.58 16.26 14.51
N LYS A 188 -6.16 17.15 15.41
CA LYS A 188 -5.63 18.45 15.03
C LYS A 188 -4.37 18.32 14.18
N TYR A 189 -3.44 17.45 14.61
CA TYR A 189 -2.16 17.27 13.95
C TYR A 189 -2.29 16.60 12.59
N VAL A 190 -3.17 15.61 12.45
CA VAL A 190 -3.44 14.89 11.18
C VAL A 190 -3.92 15.85 10.07
N LYS A 191 -4.56 16.97 10.42
CA LYS A 191 -4.98 18.01 9.46
C LYS A 191 -3.83 18.87 8.94
N GLN A 192 -2.68 18.84 9.59
CA GLN A 192 -1.52 19.71 9.32
C GLN A 192 -0.25 18.89 9.05
N LEU A 193 -0.40 17.66 8.52
CA LEU A 193 0.73 16.78 8.27
C LEU A 193 1.68 17.40 7.24
N PRO A 194 3.00 17.31 7.47
CA PRO A 194 4.00 17.74 6.51
C PRO A 194 4.01 16.84 5.28
N CYS A 195 4.53 17.33 4.18
CA CYS A 195 4.93 16.48 3.05
C CYS A 195 6.27 15.84 3.34
N ILE A 196 6.45 14.60 2.89
CA ILE A 196 7.75 13.92 2.87
C ILE A 196 8.39 14.21 1.51
N VAL A 197 9.64 14.62 1.52
CA VAL A 197 10.42 14.83 0.29
C VAL A 197 11.06 13.50 -0.14
N ILE A 198 10.89 13.13 -1.39
CA ILE A 198 11.57 11.98 -1.98
C ILE A 198 13.05 12.35 -2.15
N PRO A 199 14.00 11.60 -1.56
CA PRO A 199 15.42 11.92 -1.66
C PRO A 199 15.90 11.94 -3.13
N SER A 200 16.61 12.97 -3.53
CA SER A 200 17.24 13.01 -4.85
C SER A 200 18.45 12.06 -4.90
N SER A 201 18.94 11.75 -6.11
CA SER A 201 20.15 10.94 -6.28
C SER A 201 21.39 11.54 -5.59
N ASN A 202 21.43 12.86 -5.45
CA ASN A 202 22.56 13.62 -4.91
C ASN A 202 22.47 13.88 -3.40
N THR A 203 21.40 13.45 -2.71
CA THR A 203 21.30 13.59 -1.26
C THR A 203 22.10 12.52 -0.55
N PHE A 204 22.73 12.90 0.57
CA PHE A 204 23.33 11.93 1.49
C PHE A 204 22.25 10.99 2.01
N LYS A 205 22.51 9.70 1.96
CA LYS A 205 21.56 8.66 2.36
C LYS A 205 22.17 7.85 3.49
N ILE A 206 21.39 7.64 4.54
CA ILE A 206 21.77 6.79 5.66
C ILE A 206 20.95 5.52 5.57
N VAL A 207 21.61 4.37 5.51
CA VAL A 207 20.95 3.06 5.62
C VAL A 207 21.18 2.56 7.04
N GLU A 208 20.08 2.39 7.77
CA GLU A 208 20.10 1.70 9.06
C GLU A 208 19.70 0.26 8.84
N THR A 209 20.51 -0.67 9.31
CA THR A 209 20.26 -2.11 9.21
C THR A 209 20.05 -2.69 10.60
N ASP A 210 19.13 -3.63 10.72
CA ASP A 210 18.91 -4.44 11.92
C ASP A 210 18.74 -5.90 11.50
N ALA A 211 19.32 -6.81 12.27
CA ALA A 211 19.31 -8.23 11.94
C ALA A 211 18.97 -9.08 13.17
N SER A 212 18.23 -10.16 12.95
CA SER A 212 17.95 -11.21 13.91
C SER A 212 18.38 -12.57 13.35
N ASN A 213 18.27 -13.62 14.16
CA ASN A 213 18.55 -14.99 13.71
C ASN A 213 17.59 -15.49 12.60
N ILE A 214 16.50 -14.77 12.34
CA ILE A 214 15.43 -15.20 11.43
C ILE A 214 15.39 -14.31 10.16
N GLY A 215 15.95 -13.09 10.23
CA GLY A 215 15.90 -12.15 9.10
C GLY A 215 16.59 -10.82 9.40
N TYR A 216 16.68 -10.01 8.38
CA TYR A 216 17.22 -8.65 8.46
C TYR A 216 16.21 -7.64 7.91
N GLY A 217 16.34 -6.39 8.34
CA GLY A 217 15.56 -5.26 7.88
C GLY A 217 16.45 -4.04 7.63
N GLU A 218 16.04 -3.20 6.70
CA GLU A 218 16.76 -1.99 6.33
C GLU A 218 15.81 -0.79 6.29
N ILE A 219 16.30 0.38 6.70
CA ILE A 219 15.59 1.65 6.59
C ILE A 219 16.53 2.65 5.92
N LEU A 220 16.08 3.21 4.81
CA LEU A 220 16.73 4.33 4.15
C LEU A 220 16.22 5.65 4.75
N LYS A 221 17.14 6.52 5.17
CA LYS A 221 16.87 7.87 5.70
C LYS A 221 17.56 8.94 4.89
#